data_38f4ee4a90579164a3df24fb56050053
#
_entry.id   38f4ee4a90579164a3df24fb56050053
#
_cell.length_a   1.000
_cell.length_b   1.000
_cell.length_c   1.000
_cell.angle_alpha   90.00
_cell.angle_beta   90.00
_cell.angle_gamma   90.00
#
_symmetry.space_group_name_H-M   'P 1'
#
loop_
_entity.id
_entity.type
_entity.pdbx_description
1 polymer ?
#
loop_
_entity_poly.entity_id
_entity_poly.type
_entity_poly.pdbx_seq_one_letter_code
_entity_poly.pdbx_strand_id
1 'polypeptide(L)'
;MKEKAMDTAARGKGKTSTLPVSESTNSMPVSKVLFSPKGGISKELVRLTQAAAKEISVAAYAFSSKYLGNALVKAIKRGVKVRLILDMENARKSYSIDEWLIENGIDVRFIKLKRGCMHHKILIVDRIHLMTGSYNFTNDSEFRNHEAAIFTDDGNLIASFIAEFERLWSLAVPFAVSGGKG
;
A
#
# COMPACT_ATOMS: atom_id res chain seq x y z
N MET A 1 17.47 -82.55 31.42
CA MET A 1 18.15 -82.78 30.07
C MET A 1 17.60 -81.83 29.08
N LYS A 2 18.55 -81.11 28.46
CA LYS A 2 18.49 -80.40 27.15
C LYS A 2 17.45 -79.30 27.04
N GLU A 3 17.85 -78.05 27.11
CA GLU A 3 18.64 -77.27 26.12
C GLU A 3 17.88 -76.85 24.84
N LYS A 4 17.91 -75.60 24.59
CA LYS A 4 18.07 -74.81 23.30
C LYS A 4 16.87 -73.95 22.98
N ALA A 5 16.95 -72.81 22.48
CA ALA A 5 17.98 -71.87 22.09
C ALA A 5 17.27 -70.57 21.65
N MET A 6 17.93 -69.52 21.92
CA MET A 6 17.97 -68.24 21.19
C MET A 6 17.13 -68.10 19.93
N ASP A 7 16.40 -67.06 19.83
CA ASP A 7 16.42 -66.29 18.58
C ASP A 7 16.30 -64.77 18.82
N THR A 8 17.20 -64.09 18.21
CA THR A 8 17.48 -62.66 18.23
C THR A 8 16.64 -62.00 17.16
N ALA A 9 15.70 -61.13 17.55
CA ALA A 9 15.00 -60.26 16.59
C ALA A 9 15.53 -58.84 16.69
N ALA A 10 16.05 -58.39 15.56
CA ALA A 10 16.68 -57.11 15.33
C ALA A 10 15.80 -55.90 15.57
N ARG A 11 16.27 -54.96 16.37
CA ARG A 11 15.69 -53.60 16.53
C ARG A 11 15.92 -52.83 15.25
N GLY A 12 14.86 -52.63 14.46
CA GLY A 12 14.79 -51.62 13.40
C GLY A 12 14.85 -50.21 13.98
N LYS A 13 15.90 -49.48 13.71
CA LYS A 13 16.01 -48.04 13.99
C LYS A 13 15.07 -47.28 13.05
N GLY A 14 13.91 -46.88 13.52
CA GLY A 14 13.08 -45.92 12.84
C GLY A 14 13.74 -44.54 12.84
N LYS A 15 14.14 -44.08 11.66
CA LYS A 15 14.54 -42.70 11.45
C LYS A 15 13.29 -41.84 11.56
N THR A 16 13.11 -41.13 12.66
CA THR A 16 12.18 -40.03 12.78
C THR A 16 12.68 -38.87 11.90
N SER A 17 12.04 -38.71 10.76
CA SER A 17 12.21 -37.53 9.92
C SER A 17 11.52 -36.36 10.63
N THR A 18 12.28 -35.55 11.34
CA THR A 18 11.84 -34.24 11.81
C THR A 18 11.83 -33.30 10.61
N LEU A 19 10.61 -32.98 10.13
CA LEU A 19 10.43 -31.87 9.20
C LEU A 19 10.89 -30.58 9.90
N PRO A 20 11.61 -29.68 9.20
CA PRO A 20 11.96 -28.40 9.79
C PRO A 20 10.67 -27.61 10.05
N VAL A 21 10.40 -27.34 11.31
CA VAL A 21 9.42 -26.35 11.74
C VAL A 21 9.99 -25.01 11.24
N SER A 22 9.34 -24.40 10.25
CA SER A 22 9.64 -23.03 9.87
C SER A 22 9.35 -22.17 11.10
N GLU A 23 10.39 -21.68 11.75
CA GLU A 23 10.28 -20.60 12.73
C GLU A 23 9.67 -19.40 12.01
N SER A 24 8.38 -19.18 12.20
CA SER A 24 7.77 -17.90 11.93
C SER A 24 8.43 -16.93 12.90
N THR A 25 9.34 -16.11 12.42
CA THR A 25 9.87 -14.99 13.18
C THR A 25 8.71 -14.07 13.52
N ASN A 26 8.17 -14.23 14.71
CA ASN A 26 7.09 -13.43 15.27
C ASN A 26 7.69 -12.08 15.71
N SER A 27 8.26 -11.34 14.72
CA SER A 27 8.71 -9.99 14.97
C SER A 27 7.48 -9.10 15.15
N MET A 28 7.46 -8.33 16.24
CA MET A 28 6.42 -7.32 16.45
C MET A 28 6.36 -6.36 15.26
N PRO A 29 5.15 -6.00 14.79
CA PRO A 29 5.04 -5.08 13.67
C PRO A 29 5.71 -3.74 13.98
N VAL A 30 6.46 -3.23 13.01
CA VAL A 30 7.13 -1.94 13.13
C VAL A 30 6.14 -0.85 12.73
N SER A 31 5.88 0.06 13.66
CA SER A 31 5.06 1.23 13.37
C SER A 31 5.79 2.50 13.79
N LYS A 32 5.71 3.52 12.95
CA LYS A 32 6.21 4.86 13.28
C LYS A 32 5.20 5.93 12.92
N VAL A 33 5.23 7.02 13.64
CA VAL A 33 4.42 8.21 13.38
C VAL A 33 5.35 9.36 13.00
N LEU A 34 4.99 10.07 11.93
CA LEU A 34 5.63 11.32 11.55
C LEU A 34 4.58 12.43 11.57
N PHE A 35 5.03 13.63 11.86
CA PHE A 35 4.18 14.81 11.93
C PHE A 35 4.68 15.88 10.96
N SER A 36 3.77 16.72 10.45
CA SER A 36 4.12 17.93 9.72
C SER A 36 3.78 19.19 10.55
N PRO A 37 4.33 20.36 10.19
CA PRO A 37 5.19 20.60 9.03
C PRO A 37 6.64 20.15 9.23
N LYS A 38 7.32 19.86 8.13
CA LYS A 38 8.76 19.56 8.06
C LYS A 38 9.21 18.25 8.76
N GLY A 39 8.29 17.38 9.14
CA GLY A 39 8.59 16.09 9.78
C GLY A 39 9.03 14.98 8.80
N GLY A 40 9.11 15.27 7.50
CA GLY A 40 9.64 14.34 6.50
C GLY A 40 8.65 13.29 6.02
N ILE A 41 7.35 13.52 6.16
CA ILE A 41 6.31 12.58 5.69
C ILE A 41 6.46 12.35 4.19
N SER A 42 6.59 13.41 3.38
CA SER A 42 6.76 13.28 1.92
C SER A 42 8.02 12.51 1.53
N LYS A 43 9.12 12.67 2.27
CA LYS A 43 10.35 11.91 2.03
C LYS A 43 10.15 10.42 2.27
N GLU A 44 9.43 10.06 3.33
CA GLU A 44 9.16 8.67 3.65
C GLU A 44 8.19 8.03 2.64
N LEU A 45 7.16 8.75 2.19
CA LEU A 45 6.27 8.30 1.11
C LEU A 45 7.05 8.00 -0.17
N VAL A 46 7.95 8.90 -0.55
CA VAL A 46 8.79 8.72 -1.74
C VAL A 46 9.77 7.56 -1.55
N ARG A 47 10.37 7.41 -0.36
CA ARG A 47 11.25 6.25 -0.05
C ARG A 47 10.53 4.93 -0.23
N LEU A 48 9.32 4.77 0.33
CA LEU A 48 8.50 3.56 0.16
C LEU A 48 8.12 3.33 -1.31
N THR A 49 7.70 4.38 -2.01
CA THR A 49 7.37 4.32 -3.45
C THR A 49 8.57 3.88 -4.29
N GLN A 50 9.77 4.36 -3.98
CA GLN A 50 11.01 3.98 -4.67
C GLN A 50 11.41 2.52 -4.41
N ALA A 51 11.14 2.00 -3.21
CA ALA A 51 11.40 0.62 -2.82
C ALA A 51 10.38 -0.38 -3.37
N ALA A 52 9.24 0.09 -3.88
CA ALA A 52 8.19 -0.77 -4.41
C ALA A 52 8.69 -1.68 -5.54
N ALA A 53 8.35 -2.97 -5.45
CA ALA A 53 8.73 -4.00 -6.40
C ALA A 53 7.55 -4.55 -7.22
N LYS A 54 6.32 -4.52 -6.70
CA LYS A 54 5.15 -5.17 -7.31
C LYS A 54 4.00 -4.21 -7.56
N GLU A 55 3.48 -3.58 -6.51
CA GLU A 55 2.27 -2.75 -6.62
C GLU A 55 2.24 -1.61 -5.61
N ILE A 56 1.58 -0.51 -6.00
CA ILE A 56 1.25 0.62 -5.14
C ILE A 56 -0.23 0.94 -5.31
N SER A 57 -0.95 1.03 -4.19
CA SER A 57 -2.35 1.43 -4.13
C SER A 57 -2.50 2.70 -3.30
N VAL A 58 -3.12 3.73 -3.86
CA VAL A 58 -3.32 5.02 -3.21
C VAL A 58 -4.79 5.39 -3.23
N ALA A 59 -5.35 5.76 -2.07
CA ALA A 59 -6.66 6.40 -1.98
C ALA A 59 -6.49 7.78 -1.34
N ALA A 60 -6.82 8.84 -2.08
CA ALA A 60 -6.52 10.20 -1.69
C ALA A 60 -7.69 11.15 -1.88
N TYR A 61 -8.01 11.92 -0.82
CA TYR A 61 -8.93 13.04 -0.93
C TYR A 61 -8.34 14.14 -1.81
N ALA A 62 -7.13 14.60 -1.52
CA ALA A 62 -6.42 15.63 -2.30
C ALA A 62 -5.03 15.15 -2.70
N PHE A 63 -4.68 15.36 -3.97
CA PHE A 63 -3.39 14.99 -4.52
C PHE A 63 -2.84 16.10 -5.43
N SER A 64 -1.84 16.83 -4.95
CA SER A 64 -1.17 17.90 -5.71
C SER A 64 0.37 17.84 -5.63
N SER A 65 0.92 16.85 -4.89
CA SER A 65 2.36 16.70 -4.73
C SER A 65 3.02 16.14 -6.00
N LYS A 66 3.64 17.01 -6.80
CA LYS A 66 4.50 16.58 -7.93
C LYS A 66 5.68 15.73 -7.46
N TYR A 67 6.17 15.93 -6.24
CA TYR A 67 7.28 15.16 -5.70
C TYR A 67 6.91 13.66 -5.55
N LEU A 68 5.75 13.37 -4.95
CA LEU A 68 5.24 12.00 -4.86
C LEU A 68 4.77 11.49 -6.24
N GLY A 69 4.08 12.33 -7.03
CA GLY A 69 3.65 11.97 -8.38
C GLY A 69 4.79 11.50 -9.27
N ASN A 70 5.91 12.20 -9.26
CA ASN A 70 7.13 11.79 -10.00
C ASN A 70 7.68 10.45 -9.52
N ALA A 71 7.61 10.15 -8.21
CA ALA A 71 8.04 8.86 -7.69
C ALA A 71 7.13 7.72 -8.17
N LEU A 72 5.80 7.94 -8.21
CA LEU A 72 4.83 6.98 -8.75
C LEU A 72 5.05 6.72 -10.25
N VAL A 73 5.27 7.77 -11.04
CA VAL A 73 5.59 7.61 -12.48
C VAL A 73 6.89 6.81 -12.69
N LYS A 74 7.92 7.08 -11.87
CA LYS A 74 9.16 6.27 -11.90
C LYS A 74 8.91 4.82 -11.49
N ALA A 75 7.97 4.54 -10.58
CA ALA A 75 7.60 3.18 -10.21
C ALA A 75 6.96 2.44 -11.39
N ILE A 76 6.04 3.06 -12.14
CA ILE A 76 5.48 2.47 -13.37
C ILE A 76 6.58 2.13 -14.37
N LYS A 77 7.55 3.03 -14.60
CA LYS A 77 8.68 2.78 -15.51
C LYS A 77 9.56 1.59 -15.08
N ARG A 78 9.52 1.18 -13.81
CA ARG A 78 10.15 -0.02 -13.30
C ARG A 78 9.28 -1.29 -13.42
N GLY A 79 8.03 -1.17 -13.92
CA GLY A 79 7.08 -2.26 -14.03
C GLY A 79 6.19 -2.47 -12.81
N VAL A 80 6.20 -1.55 -11.85
CA VAL A 80 5.32 -1.57 -10.67
C VAL A 80 3.90 -1.20 -11.08
N LYS A 81 2.90 -1.98 -10.67
CA LYS A 81 1.49 -1.66 -10.88
C LYS A 81 1.06 -0.53 -9.95
N VAL A 82 0.63 0.60 -10.48
CA VAL A 82 0.19 1.75 -9.68
C VAL A 82 -1.27 2.04 -9.92
N ARG A 83 -2.09 2.06 -8.85
CA ARG A 83 -3.52 2.37 -8.88
C ARG A 83 -3.84 3.50 -7.92
N LEU A 84 -4.56 4.51 -8.39
CA LEU A 84 -5.02 5.64 -7.59
C LEU A 84 -6.54 5.75 -7.57
N ILE A 85 -7.10 6.00 -6.40
CA ILE A 85 -8.48 6.43 -6.22
C ILE A 85 -8.47 7.86 -5.68
N LEU A 86 -9.14 8.77 -6.38
CA LEU A 86 -9.25 10.17 -5.98
C LEU A 86 -10.72 10.55 -5.71
N ASP A 87 -10.94 11.48 -4.79
CA ASP A 87 -12.24 12.14 -4.66
C ASP A 87 -12.50 12.99 -5.90
N MET A 88 -13.64 12.76 -6.57
CA MET A 88 -13.92 13.41 -7.86
C MET A 88 -14.06 14.92 -7.75
N GLU A 89 -14.69 15.42 -6.71
CA GLU A 89 -14.91 16.86 -6.54
C GLU A 89 -13.59 17.58 -6.20
N ASN A 90 -12.69 16.90 -5.47
CA ASN A 90 -11.39 17.44 -5.15
C ASN A 90 -10.42 17.37 -6.35
N ALA A 91 -10.48 16.32 -7.14
CA ALA A 91 -9.68 16.17 -8.36
C ALA A 91 -9.97 17.25 -9.40
N ARG A 92 -11.19 17.78 -9.44
CA ARG A 92 -11.55 18.91 -10.34
C ARG A 92 -10.99 20.26 -9.94
N LYS A 93 -10.30 20.39 -8.82
CA LYS A 93 -9.70 21.64 -8.38
C LYS A 93 -8.44 21.93 -9.18
N SER A 94 -8.18 23.20 -9.45
CA SER A 94 -7.05 23.66 -10.29
C SER A 94 -5.67 23.26 -9.76
N TYR A 95 -5.54 22.93 -8.49
CA TYR A 95 -4.29 22.46 -7.89
C TYR A 95 -4.06 20.94 -8.05
N SER A 96 -5.08 20.16 -8.45
CA SER A 96 -4.93 18.72 -8.66
C SER A 96 -3.97 18.42 -9.80
N ILE A 97 -3.30 17.28 -9.71
CA ILE A 97 -2.41 16.79 -10.76
C ILE A 97 -2.90 15.48 -11.39
N ASP A 98 -4.17 15.16 -11.21
CA ASP A 98 -4.78 13.91 -11.68
C ASP A 98 -4.66 13.70 -13.19
N GLU A 99 -4.94 14.72 -14.01
CA GLU A 99 -4.75 14.66 -15.47
C GLU A 99 -3.29 14.33 -15.82
N TRP A 100 -2.34 15.01 -15.19
CA TRP A 100 -0.93 14.73 -15.41
C TRP A 100 -0.53 13.31 -14.99
N LEU A 101 -1.11 12.76 -13.91
CA LEU A 101 -0.88 11.37 -13.47
C LEU A 101 -1.41 10.37 -14.52
N ILE A 102 -2.59 10.63 -15.07
CA ILE A 102 -3.21 9.83 -16.13
C ILE A 102 -2.37 9.86 -17.41
N GLU A 103 -1.96 11.03 -17.86
CA GLU A 103 -1.08 11.21 -19.02
C GLU A 103 0.26 10.48 -18.89
N ASN A 104 0.73 10.29 -17.65
CA ASN A 104 1.95 9.54 -17.36
C ASN A 104 1.68 8.04 -17.06
N GLY A 105 0.50 7.54 -17.39
CA GLY A 105 0.20 6.10 -17.42
C GLY A 105 -0.27 5.51 -16.08
N ILE A 106 -0.61 6.32 -15.09
CA ILE A 106 -1.16 5.84 -13.84
C ILE A 106 -2.65 5.51 -14.01
N ASP A 107 -3.09 4.33 -13.56
CA ASP A 107 -4.52 3.96 -13.53
C ASP A 107 -5.21 4.74 -12.41
N VAL A 108 -5.86 5.84 -12.77
CA VAL A 108 -6.57 6.73 -11.85
C VAL A 108 -8.07 6.54 -12.01
N ARG A 109 -8.75 6.31 -10.90
CA ARG A 109 -10.21 6.25 -10.82
C ARG A 109 -10.75 7.26 -9.81
N PHE A 110 -12.01 7.58 -9.95
CA PHE A 110 -12.65 8.63 -9.17
C PHE A 110 -13.87 8.10 -8.42
N ILE A 111 -14.01 8.50 -7.16
CA ILE A 111 -15.21 8.30 -6.36
C ILE A 111 -16.01 9.59 -6.34
N LYS A 112 -17.30 9.49 -6.74
CA LYS A 112 -18.27 10.56 -6.59
C LYS A 112 -19.36 10.12 -5.63
N LEU A 113 -19.56 10.86 -4.56
CA LEU A 113 -20.63 10.62 -3.60
C LEU A 113 -21.74 11.68 -3.76
N LYS A 114 -22.99 11.28 -3.53
CA LYS A 114 -24.13 12.24 -3.51
C LYS A 114 -24.04 13.21 -2.33
N ARG A 115 -23.53 12.75 -1.20
CA ARG A 115 -23.26 13.52 0.03
C ARG A 115 -21.96 13.04 0.64
N GLY A 116 -21.14 13.96 1.17
CA GLY A 116 -19.81 13.64 1.70
C GLY A 116 -18.75 13.57 0.62
N CYS A 117 -17.58 13.02 0.97
CA CYS A 117 -16.43 12.86 0.09
C CYS A 117 -15.68 11.57 0.43
N MET A 118 -14.89 11.07 -0.48
CA MET A 118 -13.91 10.02 -0.22
C MET A 118 -12.69 10.66 0.44
N HIS A 119 -12.64 10.63 1.79
CA HIS A 119 -11.69 11.42 2.58
C HIS A 119 -10.47 10.63 3.08
N HIS A 120 -10.19 9.48 2.48
CA HIS A 120 -9.01 8.68 2.85
C HIS A 120 -7.69 9.34 2.43
N LYS A 121 -6.64 9.02 3.17
CA LYS A 121 -5.24 9.29 2.87
C LYS A 121 -4.49 7.99 3.13
N ILE A 122 -4.44 7.13 2.11
CA ILE A 122 -3.91 5.77 2.18
C ILE A 122 -2.87 5.62 1.08
N LEU A 123 -1.71 5.06 1.45
CA LEU A 123 -0.73 4.53 0.52
C LEU A 123 -0.34 3.15 1.00
N ILE A 124 -0.53 2.13 0.15
CA ILE A 124 -0.14 0.74 0.40
C ILE A 124 0.91 0.35 -0.63
N VAL A 125 2.04 -0.17 -0.18
CA VAL A 125 3.15 -0.61 -1.04
C VAL A 125 3.36 -2.10 -0.87
N ASP A 126 3.35 -2.83 -1.98
CA ASP A 126 3.61 -4.29 -2.08
C ASP A 126 2.78 -5.15 -1.10
N ARG A 127 1.66 -4.61 -0.59
CA ARG A 127 0.78 -5.22 0.43
C ARG A 127 1.48 -5.51 1.77
N ILE A 128 2.61 -4.87 2.03
CA ILE A 128 3.43 -5.06 3.23
C ILE A 128 3.78 -3.76 3.96
N HIS A 129 3.52 -2.61 3.36
CA HIS A 129 3.67 -1.31 4.00
C HIS A 129 2.42 -0.48 3.81
N LEU A 130 1.97 0.15 4.87
CA LEU A 130 0.83 1.05 4.89
C LEU A 130 1.23 2.41 5.44
N MET A 131 0.78 3.47 4.79
CA MET A 131 0.68 4.80 5.38
C MET A 131 -0.78 5.23 5.44
N THR A 132 -1.20 5.78 6.58
CA THR A 132 -2.51 6.42 6.76
C THR A 132 -2.43 7.52 7.81
N GLY A 133 -3.44 8.39 7.87
CA GLY A 133 -3.51 9.49 8.82
C GLY A 133 -4.33 10.67 8.32
N SER A 134 -4.03 11.88 8.81
CA SER A 134 -4.68 13.11 8.34
C SER A 134 -4.01 13.74 7.12
N TYR A 135 -2.76 13.36 6.82
CA TYR A 135 -1.89 13.97 5.81
C TYR A 135 -2.40 13.76 4.37
N ASN A 136 -2.87 14.82 3.71
CA ASN A 136 -3.14 14.81 2.28
C ASN A 136 -1.83 14.82 1.47
N PHE A 137 -1.87 14.27 0.26
CA PHE A 137 -0.69 14.24 -0.61
C PHE A 137 -0.49 15.60 -1.32
N THR A 138 -0.29 16.64 -0.52
CA THR A 138 -0.19 18.04 -0.98
C THR A 138 1.03 18.75 -0.36
N ASN A 139 1.47 19.85 -0.96
CA ASN A 139 2.53 20.69 -0.40
C ASN A 139 2.08 21.37 0.91
N ASP A 140 0.81 21.74 1.01
CA ASP A 140 0.30 22.38 2.22
C ASP A 140 0.36 21.41 3.42
N SER A 141 0.06 20.13 3.21
CA SER A 141 0.21 19.11 4.25
C SER A 141 1.65 18.92 4.71
N GLU A 142 2.65 19.08 3.83
CA GLU A 142 4.07 18.93 4.19
C GLU A 142 4.65 20.16 4.87
N PHE A 143 4.27 21.38 4.42
CA PHE A 143 4.99 22.58 4.80
C PHE A 143 4.21 23.55 5.68
N ARG A 144 2.89 23.43 5.76
CA ARG A 144 2.02 24.40 6.43
C ARG A 144 1.12 23.80 7.49
N ASN A 145 0.49 22.66 7.20
CA ASN A 145 -0.48 22.06 8.10
C ASN A 145 0.19 21.22 9.20
N HIS A 146 -0.47 21.13 10.35
CA HIS A 146 -0.16 20.16 11.38
C HIS A 146 -0.92 18.88 11.07
N GLU A 147 -0.21 17.85 10.58
CA GLU A 147 -0.77 16.55 10.21
C GLU A 147 -0.02 15.42 10.93
N ALA A 148 -0.66 14.26 11.01
CA ALA A 148 -0.05 13.03 11.46
C ALA A 148 -0.15 11.96 10.38
N ALA A 149 0.93 11.19 10.20
CA ALA A 149 0.98 10.03 9.33
C ALA A 149 1.57 8.84 10.08
N ILE A 150 0.85 7.73 10.10
CA ILE A 150 1.28 6.45 10.64
C ILE A 150 1.82 5.62 9.48
N PHE A 151 3.00 5.05 9.65
CA PHE A 151 3.62 4.08 8.75
C PHE A 151 3.75 2.76 9.50
N THR A 152 3.25 1.66 8.92
CA THR A 152 3.26 0.36 9.58
C THR A 152 3.42 -0.80 8.59
N ASP A 153 3.94 -1.92 9.09
CA ASP A 153 3.99 -3.22 8.42
C ASP A 153 3.10 -4.27 9.12
N ASP A 154 2.16 -3.83 9.97
CA ASP A 154 1.18 -4.71 10.59
C ASP A 154 0.28 -5.38 9.54
N GLY A 155 0.47 -6.68 9.33
CA GLY A 155 -0.24 -7.45 8.31
C GLY A 155 -1.76 -7.46 8.48
N ASN A 156 -2.27 -7.47 9.73
CA ASN A 156 -3.72 -7.48 9.99
C ASN A 156 -4.34 -6.13 9.65
N LEU A 157 -3.66 -5.05 10.04
CA LEU A 157 -4.08 -3.70 9.71
C LEU A 157 -4.04 -3.48 8.20
N ILE A 158 -2.95 -3.86 7.55
CA ILE A 158 -2.77 -3.76 6.09
C ILE A 158 -3.87 -4.53 5.35
N ALA A 159 -4.20 -5.75 5.78
CA ALA A 159 -5.25 -6.56 5.16
C ALA A 159 -6.61 -5.83 5.17
N SER A 160 -6.94 -5.15 6.28
CA SER A 160 -8.17 -4.35 6.39
C SER A 160 -8.18 -3.17 5.42
N PHE A 161 -7.06 -2.46 5.29
CA PHE A 161 -6.92 -1.35 4.34
C PHE A 161 -6.91 -1.79 2.87
N ILE A 162 -6.37 -2.96 2.58
CA ILE A 162 -6.45 -3.57 1.24
C ILE A 162 -7.90 -3.88 0.90
N ALA A 163 -8.65 -4.51 1.81
CA ALA A 163 -10.07 -4.81 1.61
C ALA A 163 -10.88 -3.54 1.31
N GLU A 164 -10.65 -2.47 2.08
CA GLU A 164 -11.31 -1.17 1.84
C GLU A 164 -10.88 -0.56 0.50
N PHE A 165 -9.59 -0.60 0.15
CA PHE A 165 -9.13 -0.11 -1.15
C PHE A 165 -9.80 -0.86 -2.31
N GLU A 166 -9.87 -2.20 -2.29
CA GLU A 166 -10.52 -2.98 -3.34
C GLU A 166 -12.03 -2.72 -3.41
N ARG A 167 -12.69 -2.54 -2.27
CA ARG A 167 -14.10 -2.12 -2.22
C ARG A 167 -14.30 -0.77 -2.91
N LEU A 168 -13.47 0.22 -2.60
CA LEU A 168 -13.53 1.54 -3.25
C LEU A 168 -13.19 1.45 -4.73
N TRP A 169 -12.19 0.65 -5.09
CA TRP A 169 -11.78 0.43 -6.48
C TRP A 169 -12.92 -0.12 -7.34
N SER A 170 -13.73 -1.01 -6.79
CA SER A 170 -14.91 -1.57 -7.48
C SER A 170 -16.03 -0.54 -7.71
N LEU A 171 -16.11 0.50 -6.88
CA LEU A 171 -17.09 1.59 -6.97
C LEU A 171 -16.59 2.78 -7.79
N ALA A 172 -15.26 2.89 -7.95
CA ALA A 172 -14.63 4.01 -8.60
C ALA A 172 -14.77 3.92 -10.12
N VAL A 173 -15.02 5.06 -10.77
CA VAL A 173 -15.14 5.16 -12.21
C VAL A 173 -13.83 5.68 -12.82
N PRO A 174 -13.42 5.18 -14.01
CA PRO A 174 -12.26 5.71 -14.72
C PRO A 174 -12.51 7.16 -15.14
N PHE A 175 -11.43 7.87 -15.48
CA PHE A 175 -11.53 9.20 -16.07
C PHE A 175 -12.28 9.07 -17.42
N ALA A 176 -13.48 9.64 -17.48
CA ALA A 176 -14.14 9.83 -18.77
C ALA A 176 -13.46 11.01 -19.45
N VAL A 177 -12.67 10.75 -20.46
CA VAL A 177 -12.23 11.80 -21.41
C VAL A 177 -13.53 12.37 -21.96
N SER A 178 -13.94 13.56 -21.47
CA SER A 178 -15.04 14.29 -22.08
C SER A 178 -14.61 14.54 -23.51
N GLY A 179 -15.29 13.85 -24.43
CA GLY A 179 -15.04 14.00 -25.86
C GLY A 179 -14.96 15.49 -26.20
N GLY A 180 -13.91 15.84 -26.93
CA GLY A 180 -13.63 17.21 -27.31
C GLY A 180 -14.88 17.93 -27.74
N LYS A 181 -15.08 19.12 -27.21
CA LYS A 181 -16.01 20.07 -27.86
C LYS A 181 -15.49 20.31 -29.26
N GLY A 182 -16.20 19.73 -30.24
CA GLY A 182 -16.09 20.12 -31.63
C GLY A 182 -16.51 21.57 -31.81
#